data_bd15dfe535fb05a064bee6a51d17929f
#
_entry.id   bd15dfe535fb05a064bee6a51d17929f
#
_cell.length_a   1.000
_cell.length_b   1.000
_cell.length_c   1.000
_cell.angle_alpha   90.00
_cell.angle_beta   90.00
_cell.angle_gamma   90.00
#
_symmetry.space_group_name_H-M   'P 1'
#
loop_
_entity.id
_entity.type
_entity.pdbx_description
1 polymer ?
#
loop_
_entity_poly.entity_id
_entity_poly.type
_entity_poly.pdbx_seq_one_letter_code
_entity_poly.pdbx_strand_id
1 'polypeptide(L)'
;MDKQYVIGVIVANVSGVLSRVSGMFTRRGFNIDSLTVGETESSGFSRITIAFHGDDDIKERILQQLQKLPDVREVEVLDSKDTVIRELLLIKVRNKAEIRQDIMTAVEIFRSKIVDYSPTSLTCELTGETSKIDAFIELLKPFGIMEMCRTGIVAIERGENCLKTVK
;
A
#
# COMPACT_ATOMS: atom_id res chain seq x y z
N MET A 1 6.60 8.00 20.50
CA MET A 1 7.07 6.77 19.84
C MET A 1 6.67 6.85 18.39
N ASP A 2 7.62 6.62 17.50
CA ASP A 2 7.39 6.62 16.06
C ASP A 2 6.60 5.36 15.67
N LYS A 3 5.40 5.52 15.14
CA LYS A 3 4.52 4.42 14.71
C LYS A 3 3.98 4.67 13.31
N GLN A 4 3.63 3.62 12.63
CA GLN A 4 3.02 3.74 11.31
C GLN A 4 1.55 4.11 11.44
N TYR A 5 1.16 5.14 10.68
CA TYR A 5 -0.23 5.54 10.46
C TYR A 5 -0.65 5.25 9.02
N VAL A 6 -1.91 4.90 8.87
CA VAL A 6 -2.57 4.78 7.57
C VAL A 6 -3.74 5.74 7.54
N ILE A 7 -3.81 6.57 6.52
CA ILE A 7 -4.93 7.50 6.30
C ILE A 7 -5.59 7.25 4.96
N GLY A 8 -6.90 7.36 4.95
CA GLY A 8 -7.71 7.41 3.74
C GLY A 8 -8.09 8.85 3.42
N VAL A 9 -7.99 9.23 2.16
CA VAL A 9 -8.32 10.57 1.68
C VAL A 9 -9.21 10.46 0.45
N ILE A 10 -10.40 11.06 0.50
CA ILE A 10 -11.25 11.22 -0.67
C ILE A 10 -10.96 12.59 -1.30
N VAL A 11 -10.66 12.58 -2.57
CA VAL A 11 -10.29 13.79 -3.35
C VAL A 11 -11.11 13.88 -4.63
N ALA A 12 -11.27 15.10 -5.14
CA ALA A 12 -11.78 15.29 -6.50
C ALA A 12 -10.82 14.66 -7.52
N ASN A 13 -11.36 13.92 -8.48
CA ASN A 13 -10.55 13.29 -9.55
C ASN A 13 -10.24 14.32 -10.63
N VAL A 14 -9.33 15.24 -10.33
CA VAL A 14 -8.90 16.33 -11.22
C VAL A 14 -7.39 16.34 -11.39
N SER A 15 -6.94 16.89 -12.51
CA SER A 15 -5.51 17.01 -12.79
C SER A 15 -4.78 17.78 -11.68
N GLY A 16 -3.62 17.27 -11.27
CA GLY A 16 -2.75 17.90 -10.28
C GLY A 16 -3.12 17.65 -8.81
N VAL A 17 -4.23 16.95 -8.51
CA VAL A 17 -4.62 16.68 -7.11
C VAL A 17 -3.55 15.88 -6.37
N LEU A 18 -3.00 14.84 -7.00
CA LEU A 18 -1.95 14.02 -6.41
C LEU A 18 -0.67 14.85 -6.12
N SER A 19 -0.30 15.75 -7.04
CA SER A 19 0.84 16.65 -6.85
C SER A 19 0.62 17.62 -5.68
N ARG A 20 -0.61 18.10 -5.49
CA ARG A 20 -0.95 18.97 -4.35
C ARG A 20 -0.89 18.21 -3.02
N VAL A 21 -1.43 17.00 -2.97
CA VAL A 21 -1.38 16.13 -1.78
C VAL A 21 0.07 15.78 -1.44
N SER A 22 0.83 15.19 -2.38
CA SER A 22 2.23 14.82 -2.14
C SER A 22 3.13 16.03 -1.85
N GLY A 23 2.89 17.13 -2.54
CA GLY A 23 3.61 18.40 -2.33
C GLY A 23 3.37 19.00 -0.93
N MET A 24 2.23 18.75 -0.31
CA MET A 24 1.99 19.15 1.08
C MET A 24 2.93 18.38 2.03
N PHE A 25 3.09 17.07 1.86
CA PHE A 25 4.04 16.27 2.64
C PHE A 25 5.47 16.78 2.46
N THR A 26 5.89 16.97 1.22
CA THR A 26 7.26 17.45 0.88
C THR A 26 7.56 18.79 1.51
N ARG A 27 6.67 19.79 1.38
CA ARG A 27 6.89 21.14 1.96
C ARG A 27 6.98 21.16 3.47
N ARG A 28 6.45 20.14 4.14
CA ARG A 28 6.45 20.01 5.60
C ARG A 28 7.53 19.07 6.12
N GLY A 29 8.30 18.45 5.24
CA GLY A 29 9.33 17.50 5.59
C GLY A 29 8.79 16.16 6.11
N PHE A 30 7.52 15.81 5.79
CA PHE A 30 6.95 14.51 6.13
C PHE A 30 7.27 13.50 5.03
N ASN A 31 7.69 12.30 5.44
CA ASN A 31 7.92 11.21 4.51
C ASN A 31 6.63 10.41 4.27
N ILE A 32 6.46 9.93 3.04
CA ILE A 32 5.40 8.98 2.65
C ILE A 32 6.06 7.62 2.47
N ASP A 33 5.64 6.62 3.22
CA ASP A 33 6.14 5.25 3.09
C ASP A 33 5.49 4.52 1.92
N SER A 34 4.18 4.68 1.77
CA SER A 34 3.45 4.17 0.62
C SER A 34 2.26 5.07 0.27
N LEU A 35 1.92 5.08 -1.02
CA LEU A 35 0.82 5.87 -1.54
C LEU A 35 0.13 5.08 -2.65
N THR A 36 -1.17 4.87 -2.48
CA THR A 36 -2.01 4.17 -3.46
C THR A 36 -3.18 5.06 -3.84
N VAL A 37 -3.45 5.18 -5.13
CA VAL A 37 -4.52 6.04 -5.68
C VAL A 37 -5.37 5.24 -6.65
N GLY A 38 -6.68 5.41 -6.57
CA GLY A 38 -7.63 4.82 -7.50
C GLY A 38 -8.94 5.59 -7.53
N GLU A 39 -9.68 5.44 -8.61
CA GLU A 39 -11.05 5.97 -8.68
C GLU A 39 -11.96 5.27 -7.68
N THR A 40 -12.98 5.99 -7.19
CA THR A 40 -14.00 5.41 -6.33
C THR A 40 -15.21 4.95 -7.16
N GLU A 41 -16.19 4.33 -6.50
CA GLU A 41 -17.51 4.00 -7.08
C GLU A 41 -18.30 5.25 -7.51
N SER A 42 -17.96 6.41 -6.96
CA SER A 42 -18.57 7.70 -7.31
C SER A 42 -17.73 8.42 -8.35
N SER A 43 -18.29 8.65 -9.54
CA SER A 43 -17.59 9.36 -10.61
C SER A 43 -17.14 10.75 -10.16
N GLY A 44 -15.95 11.15 -10.55
CA GLY A 44 -15.36 12.45 -10.19
C GLY A 44 -14.62 12.46 -8.85
N PHE A 45 -14.50 11.32 -8.15
CA PHE A 45 -13.72 11.18 -6.94
C PHE A 45 -12.69 10.06 -7.03
N SER A 46 -11.54 10.30 -6.41
CA SER A 46 -10.49 9.29 -6.20
C SER A 46 -10.24 9.10 -4.71
N ARG A 47 -9.83 7.90 -4.35
CA ARG A 47 -9.36 7.55 -3.01
C ARG A 47 -7.84 7.43 -3.01
N ILE A 48 -7.20 8.11 -2.07
CA ILE A 48 -5.78 7.99 -1.79
C ILE A 48 -5.64 7.29 -0.45
N THR A 49 -4.84 6.24 -0.38
CA THR A 49 -4.42 5.62 0.88
C THR A 49 -2.94 5.94 1.08
N ILE A 50 -2.61 6.58 2.19
CA ILE A 50 -1.25 7.03 2.50
C ILE A 50 -0.80 6.38 3.80
N ALA A 51 0.36 5.73 3.78
CA ALA A 51 1.04 5.25 4.98
C ALA A 51 2.27 6.13 5.25
N PHE A 52 2.49 6.47 6.50
CA PHE A 52 3.62 7.26 6.97
C PHE A 52 3.98 6.90 8.42
N HIS A 53 5.22 7.19 8.81
CA HIS A 53 5.67 7.07 10.19
C HIS A 53 5.69 8.44 10.87
N GLY A 54 5.39 8.45 12.16
CA GLY A 54 5.45 9.65 12.99
C GLY A 54 4.85 9.43 14.38
N ASP A 55 4.81 10.50 15.15
CA ASP A 55 4.08 10.57 16.41
C ASP A 55 2.66 11.11 16.22
N ASP A 56 1.90 11.22 17.32
CA ASP A 56 0.53 11.72 17.28
C ASP A 56 0.47 13.19 16.82
N ASP A 57 1.47 14.02 17.14
CA ASP A 57 1.52 15.42 16.72
C ASP A 57 1.72 15.54 15.20
N ILE A 58 2.60 14.72 14.62
CA ILE A 58 2.81 14.65 13.16
C ILE A 58 1.51 14.21 12.48
N LYS A 59 0.86 13.17 12.97
CA LYS A 59 -0.43 12.69 12.46
C LYS A 59 -1.47 13.82 12.44
N GLU A 60 -1.68 14.50 13.56
CA GLU A 60 -2.66 15.59 13.65
C GLU A 60 -2.35 16.74 12.67
N ARG A 61 -1.08 17.12 12.55
CA ARG A 61 -0.65 18.14 11.58
C ARG A 61 -0.94 17.73 10.14
N ILE A 62 -0.68 16.47 9.77
CA ILE A 62 -0.95 15.95 8.44
C ILE A 62 -2.46 16.02 8.15
N LEU A 63 -3.30 15.54 9.07
CA LEU A 63 -4.76 15.58 8.91
C LEU A 63 -5.26 17.00 8.70
N GLN A 64 -4.85 17.95 9.56
CA GLN A 64 -5.25 19.34 9.45
C GLN A 64 -4.81 19.99 8.13
N GLN A 65 -3.64 19.65 7.62
CA GLN A 65 -3.15 20.21 6.36
C GLN A 65 -3.87 19.63 5.15
N LEU A 66 -4.16 18.32 5.16
CA LEU A 66 -4.93 17.68 4.10
C LEU A 66 -6.34 18.26 4.01
N GLN A 67 -7.02 18.46 5.14
CA GLN A 67 -8.36 19.05 5.21
C GLN A 67 -8.44 20.47 4.66
N LYS A 68 -7.33 21.20 4.59
CA LYS A 68 -7.27 22.56 4.02
C LYS A 68 -7.11 22.58 2.50
N LEU A 69 -6.82 21.45 1.88
CA LEU A 69 -6.68 21.38 0.43
C LEU A 69 -8.09 21.42 -0.22
N PRO A 70 -8.31 22.28 -1.22
CA PRO A 70 -9.65 22.49 -1.77
C PRO A 70 -10.24 21.26 -2.47
N ASP A 71 -9.36 20.39 -2.98
CA ASP A 71 -9.79 19.16 -3.66
C ASP A 71 -10.06 17.99 -2.70
N VAL A 72 -9.70 18.12 -1.43
CA VAL A 72 -9.92 17.10 -0.41
C VAL A 72 -11.33 17.20 0.13
N ARG A 73 -12.07 16.10 0.07
CA ARG A 73 -13.45 15.98 0.58
C ARG A 73 -13.50 15.41 1.98
N GLU A 74 -12.74 14.36 2.22
CA GLU A 74 -12.71 13.67 3.49
C GLU A 74 -11.32 13.11 3.76
N VAL A 75 -10.91 13.11 5.01
CA VAL A 75 -9.66 12.52 5.48
C VAL A 75 -9.94 11.79 6.78
N GLU A 76 -9.50 10.55 6.89
CA GLU A 76 -9.69 9.74 8.09
C GLU A 76 -8.47 8.86 8.38
N VAL A 77 -8.20 8.68 9.67
CA VAL A 77 -7.19 7.71 10.14
C VAL A 77 -7.83 6.33 10.15
N LEU A 78 -7.18 5.39 9.51
CA LEU A 78 -7.63 4.01 9.41
C LEU A 78 -6.92 3.19 10.51
N ASP A 79 -7.62 2.94 11.62
CA ASP A 79 -7.08 2.13 12.73
C ASP A 79 -6.94 0.68 12.28
N SER A 80 -5.77 0.09 12.50
CA SER A 80 -5.47 -1.28 12.11
C SER A 80 -6.42 -2.34 12.71
N LYS A 81 -7.05 -2.06 13.84
CA LYS A 81 -7.98 -2.97 14.51
C LYS A 81 -9.31 -3.08 13.77
N ASP A 82 -9.78 -1.96 13.23
CA ASP A 82 -11.08 -1.86 12.58
C ASP A 82 -10.98 -1.72 11.05
N THR A 83 -9.82 -2.01 10.49
CA THR A 83 -9.52 -1.82 9.07
C THR A 83 -9.06 -3.12 8.42
N VAL A 84 -9.50 -3.36 7.20
CA VAL A 84 -8.93 -4.38 6.33
C VAL A 84 -7.79 -3.74 5.55
N ILE A 85 -6.57 -4.22 5.77
CA ILE A 85 -5.36 -3.74 5.11
C ILE A 85 -4.83 -4.83 4.20
N ARG A 86 -4.48 -4.49 2.97
CA ARG A 86 -3.86 -5.41 2.01
C ARG A 86 -2.81 -4.69 1.17
N GLU A 87 -1.83 -5.47 0.73
CA GLU A 87 -0.89 -5.11 -0.33
C GLU A 87 -0.87 -6.21 -1.38
N LEU A 88 -0.59 -5.85 -2.61
CA LEU A 88 -0.23 -6.78 -3.69
C LEU A 88 1.28 -6.67 -3.94
N LEU A 89 1.94 -7.81 -3.96
CA LEU A 89 3.34 -7.97 -4.35
C LEU A 89 3.42 -8.77 -5.65
N LEU A 90 4.20 -8.28 -6.60
CA LEU A 90 4.76 -9.06 -7.70
C LEU A 90 6.26 -9.18 -7.48
N ILE A 91 6.79 -10.38 -7.43
CA ILE A 91 8.21 -10.63 -7.19
C ILE A 91 8.76 -11.69 -8.14
N LYS A 92 9.85 -11.33 -8.83
CA LYS A 92 10.55 -12.19 -9.77
C LYS A 92 11.85 -12.68 -9.16
N VAL A 93 12.03 -13.99 -9.15
CA VAL A 93 13.23 -14.65 -8.62
C VAL A 93 13.88 -15.52 -9.69
N ARG A 94 15.16 -15.85 -9.48
CA ARG A 94 15.88 -16.79 -10.34
C ARG A 94 15.29 -18.19 -10.20
N ASN A 95 15.14 -18.88 -11.34
CA ASN A 95 14.66 -20.25 -11.39
C ASN A 95 15.82 -21.18 -11.76
N LYS A 96 16.54 -21.70 -10.76
CA LYS A 96 17.58 -22.71 -10.92
C LYS A 96 17.06 -24.05 -10.43
N ALA A 97 17.52 -25.13 -11.05
CA ALA A 97 17.06 -26.48 -10.73
C ALA A 97 17.25 -26.82 -9.23
N GLU A 98 18.39 -26.38 -8.66
CA GLU A 98 18.80 -26.68 -7.29
C GLU A 98 17.90 -26.02 -6.23
N ILE A 99 17.32 -24.88 -6.53
CA ILE A 99 16.51 -24.09 -5.57
C ILE A 99 15.02 -24.08 -5.89
N ARG A 100 14.64 -24.68 -7.00
CA ARG A 100 13.23 -24.66 -7.48
C ARG A 100 12.28 -25.23 -6.45
N GLN A 101 12.62 -26.35 -5.83
CA GLN A 101 11.78 -26.99 -4.84
C GLN A 101 11.57 -26.11 -3.60
N ASP A 102 12.60 -25.40 -3.17
CA ASP A 102 12.51 -24.48 -2.02
C ASP A 102 11.60 -23.29 -2.34
N ILE A 103 11.69 -22.74 -3.56
CA ILE A 103 10.79 -21.68 -4.03
C ILE A 103 9.34 -22.18 -4.07
N MET A 104 9.10 -23.39 -4.59
CA MET A 104 7.76 -23.99 -4.63
C MET A 104 7.19 -24.18 -3.23
N THR A 105 8.01 -24.61 -2.27
CA THR A 105 7.63 -24.73 -0.87
C THR A 105 7.23 -23.37 -0.27
N ALA A 106 8.01 -22.31 -0.54
CA ALA A 106 7.67 -20.96 -0.12
C ALA A 106 6.33 -20.48 -0.71
N VAL A 107 6.12 -20.73 -2.01
CA VAL A 107 4.86 -20.42 -2.72
C VAL A 107 3.67 -21.09 -2.04
N GLU A 108 3.78 -22.36 -1.68
CA GLU A 108 2.72 -23.13 -1.00
C GLU A 108 2.44 -22.61 0.41
N ILE A 109 3.50 -22.42 1.23
CA ILE A 109 3.37 -21.93 2.62
C ILE A 109 2.65 -20.58 2.68
N PHE A 110 3.05 -19.64 1.82
CA PHE A 110 2.47 -18.30 1.78
C PHE A 110 1.17 -18.23 0.98
N ARG A 111 0.77 -19.31 0.30
CA ARG A 111 -0.37 -19.35 -0.62
C ARG A 111 -0.27 -18.26 -1.69
N SER A 112 0.93 -18.05 -2.20
CA SER A 112 1.19 -17.17 -3.34
C SER A 112 0.87 -17.90 -4.64
N LYS A 113 0.74 -17.15 -5.73
CA LYS A 113 0.49 -17.70 -7.07
C LYS A 113 1.70 -17.48 -7.94
N ILE A 114 2.05 -18.48 -8.75
CA ILE A 114 2.99 -18.31 -9.83
C ILE A 114 2.21 -17.75 -11.02
N VAL A 115 2.57 -16.56 -11.46
CA VAL A 115 1.88 -15.84 -12.54
C VAL A 115 2.71 -15.83 -13.83
N ASP A 116 4.01 -16.08 -13.74
CA ASP A 116 4.90 -16.26 -14.88
C ASP A 116 5.99 -17.28 -14.55
N TYR A 117 6.34 -18.11 -15.52
CA TYR A 117 7.34 -19.17 -15.36
C TYR A 117 8.19 -19.28 -16.62
N SER A 118 9.50 -19.24 -16.45
CA SER A 118 10.49 -19.53 -17.49
C SER A 118 11.59 -20.47 -16.98
N PRO A 119 12.44 -21.01 -17.86
CA PRO A 119 13.57 -21.83 -17.41
C PRO A 119 14.53 -21.10 -16.46
N THR A 120 14.61 -19.77 -16.52
CA THR A 120 15.59 -18.96 -15.79
C THR A 120 14.98 -18.04 -14.74
N SER A 121 13.66 -17.82 -14.76
CA SER A 121 12.96 -16.94 -13.83
C SER A 121 11.55 -17.44 -13.50
N LEU A 122 11.04 -17.00 -12.37
CA LEU A 122 9.72 -17.30 -11.87
C LEU A 122 9.17 -16.04 -11.21
N THR A 123 7.94 -15.65 -11.55
CA THR A 123 7.26 -14.50 -10.95
C THR A 123 6.11 -14.97 -10.09
N CYS A 124 6.13 -14.56 -8.81
CA CYS A 124 5.07 -14.82 -7.85
C CYS A 124 4.21 -13.57 -7.62
N GLU A 125 2.91 -13.80 -7.44
CA GLU A 125 1.93 -12.84 -6.94
C GLU A 125 1.54 -13.21 -5.52
N LEU A 126 1.59 -12.25 -4.59
CA LEU A 126 1.12 -12.43 -3.23
C LEU A 126 0.29 -11.23 -2.78
N THR A 127 -0.88 -11.53 -2.20
CA THR A 127 -1.70 -10.52 -1.52
C THR A 127 -1.76 -10.83 -0.04
N GLY A 128 -1.60 -9.80 0.79
CA GLY A 128 -1.63 -9.97 2.24
C GLY A 128 -1.43 -8.66 3.00
N GLU A 129 -1.34 -8.79 4.31
CA GLU A 129 -0.90 -7.70 5.18
C GLU A 129 0.60 -7.47 5.01
N THR A 130 1.07 -6.25 5.33
CA THR A 130 2.48 -5.85 5.18
C THR A 130 3.45 -6.86 5.79
N SER A 131 3.17 -7.35 7.00
CA SER A 131 4.01 -8.34 7.69
C SER A 131 4.15 -9.67 6.91
N LYS A 132 3.07 -10.12 6.27
CA LYS A 132 3.09 -11.32 5.42
C LYS A 132 3.91 -11.07 4.15
N ILE A 133 3.74 -9.91 3.53
CA ILE A 133 4.50 -9.52 2.34
C ILE A 133 6.00 -9.45 2.65
N ASP A 134 6.37 -8.81 3.75
CA ASP A 134 7.76 -8.67 4.17
C ASP A 134 8.40 -10.03 4.50
N ALA A 135 7.68 -10.91 5.21
CA ALA A 135 8.16 -12.26 5.51
C ALA A 135 8.40 -13.08 4.23
N PHE A 136 7.54 -12.96 3.23
CA PHE A 136 7.71 -13.65 1.95
C PHE A 136 8.93 -13.11 1.18
N ILE A 137 9.12 -11.79 1.15
CA ILE A 137 10.30 -11.17 0.52
C ILE A 137 11.58 -11.66 1.20
N GLU A 138 11.64 -11.65 2.54
CA GLU A 138 12.81 -12.14 3.30
C GLU A 138 13.11 -13.60 2.98
N LEU A 139 12.09 -14.45 2.89
CA LEU A 139 12.26 -15.87 2.55
C LEU A 139 12.80 -16.06 1.13
N LEU A 140 12.42 -15.20 0.18
CA LEU A 140 12.87 -15.30 -1.22
C LEU A 140 14.23 -14.65 -1.51
N LYS A 141 14.74 -13.79 -0.62
CA LYS A 141 16.06 -13.12 -0.80
C LYS A 141 17.22 -14.07 -1.15
N PRO A 142 17.39 -15.21 -0.47
CA PRO A 142 18.49 -16.15 -0.77
C PRO A 142 18.44 -16.73 -2.19
N PHE A 143 17.28 -16.77 -2.80
CA PHE A 143 17.09 -17.35 -4.14
C PHE A 143 17.44 -16.37 -5.28
N GLY A 144 17.75 -15.12 -4.96
CA GLY A 144 18.13 -14.09 -5.91
C GLY A 144 16.91 -13.38 -6.53
N ILE A 145 16.43 -12.36 -5.82
CA ILE A 145 15.40 -11.46 -6.32
C ILE A 145 15.94 -10.69 -7.52
N MET A 146 15.26 -10.77 -8.66
CA MET A 146 15.61 -10.06 -9.89
C MET A 146 14.88 -8.71 -9.95
N GLU A 147 13.62 -8.68 -9.52
CA GLU A 147 12.76 -7.50 -9.55
C GLU A 147 11.59 -7.70 -8.58
N MET A 148 11.10 -6.63 -7.99
CA MET A 148 9.83 -6.67 -7.27
C MET A 148 9.08 -5.35 -7.43
N CYS A 149 7.75 -5.43 -7.35
CA CYS A 149 6.84 -4.31 -7.35
C CYS A 149 5.77 -4.51 -6.28
N ARG A 150 5.52 -3.47 -5.48
CA ARG A 150 4.47 -3.45 -4.45
C ARG A 150 3.47 -2.33 -4.75
N THR A 151 2.21 -2.56 -4.49
CA THR A 151 1.20 -1.50 -4.56
C THR A 151 1.38 -0.46 -3.43
N GLY A 152 1.96 -0.87 -2.30
CA GLY A 152 1.74 -0.20 -1.04
C GLY A 152 0.38 -0.59 -0.43
N ILE A 153 0.05 0.04 0.69
CA ILE A 153 -1.15 -0.30 1.46
C ILE A 153 -2.40 0.19 0.75
N VAL A 154 -3.37 -0.71 0.56
CA VAL A 154 -4.78 -0.38 0.34
C VAL A 154 -5.55 -0.77 1.60
N ALA A 155 -6.48 0.09 2.04
CA ALA A 155 -7.16 -0.08 3.30
C ALA A 155 -8.61 0.42 3.25
N ILE A 156 -9.50 -0.31 3.90
CA ILE A 156 -10.92 0.03 4.03
C ILE A 156 -11.40 -0.37 5.43
N GLU A 157 -12.23 0.44 6.04
CA GLU A 157 -12.79 0.13 7.35
C GLU A 157 -13.70 -1.10 7.31
N ARG A 158 -13.81 -1.77 8.44
CA ARG A 158 -14.71 -2.91 8.63
C ARG A 158 -16.12 -2.43 8.96
N GLY A 159 -17.10 -3.30 8.68
CA GLY A 159 -18.50 -3.03 8.99
C GLY A 159 -19.12 -1.98 8.08
N GLU A 160 -19.94 -1.10 8.64
CA GLU A 160 -20.70 -0.08 7.92
C GLU A 160 -19.96 1.26 7.81
N ASN A 161 -18.85 1.42 8.52
CA ASN A 161 -18.05 2.63 8.45
C ASN A 161 -17.38 2.76 7.09
N CYS A 162 -17.41 3.96 6.54
CA CYS A 162 -16.80 4.24 5.24
C CYS A 162 -16.45 5.72 5.09
N LEU A 163 -15.39 6.00 4.38
CA LEU A 163 -15.09 7.32 3.84
C LEU A 163 -16.12 7.67 2.76
N LYS A 164 -16.75 8.83 2.90
CA LYS A 164 -17.86 9.26 2.02
C LYS A 164 -17.38 10.16 0.91
N THR A 165 -17.82 9.89 -0.30
CA THR A 165 -17.57 10.72 -1.47
C THR A 165 -18.54 11.91 -1.53
N VAL A 166 -19.72 11.77 -0.92
CA VAL A 166 -20.77 12.82 -0.85
C VAL A 166 -21.18 13.00 0.60
N LYS A 167 -21.30 14.25 1.06
CA LYS A 167 -21.87 14.61 2.35
C LYS A 167 -23.38 14.60 2.29
#